data_b7637f1c835bd595d03eda029d4516c4
#
_entry.id   b7637f1c835bd595d03eda029d4516c4
#
_cell.length_a   1.000
_cell.length_b   1.000
_cell.length_c   1.000
_cell.angle_alpha   90.00
_cell.angle_beta   90.00
_cell.angle_gamma   90.00
#
_symmetry.space_group_name_H-M   'P 1'
#
loop_
_entity.id
_entity.type
_entity.pdbx_description
1 polymer ?
#
loop_
_entity_poly.entity_id
_entity_poly.type
_entity_poly.pdbx_seq_one_letter_code
_entity_poly.pdbx_strand_id
1 'polypeptide(L)'
;MFVQREATCRAATLIPMTDTLEQIRHKVDGAVDVDPEHGRYRGRREAFTDPDLFELEMKYIFEGNWIYLAHESQLPNTNDYLTTYIGRQPIVISRDKDGQLHAMINACSHKGAMLCRRKKDNRGTFTCPFHGWTFRNNGKLLKVKDPRGADYPEQFNTEGSHDLTKVARFESYRGFLFGSLNPDVVPLVEFLGGAAKVIDMIVDQSPEGLEVLKGSSTYTYDGNWKVQAENGADGYHVSAVHWNYAATTAR
;
A
#
# COMPACT_ATOMS: atom_id res chain seq x y z
N MET A 1 13.22 -27.20 -1.31
CA MET A 1 12.90 -27.12 0.12
C MET A 1 12.71 -25.64 0.42
N PHE A 2 11.47 -25.14 0.27
CA PHE A 2 11.14 -23.72 0.41
C PHE A 2 10.84 -23.46 1.88
N VAL A 3 11.67 -22.68 2.52
CA VAL A 3 11.39 -22.15 3.86
C VAL A 3 10.44 -20.97 3.70
N GLN A 4 9.14 -21.21 3.87
CA GLN A 4 8.17 -20.13 4.15
C GLN A 4 8.52 -19.53 5.51
N ARG A 5 9.15 -18.37 5.52
CA ARG A 5 9.15 -17.53 6.73
C ARG A 5 7.73 -17.02 6.93
N GLU A 6 7.06 -17.56 7.91
CA GLU A 6 5.80 -17.03 8.41
C GLU A 6 6.02 -15.58 8.83
N ALA A 7 5.42 -14.66 8.07
CA ALA A 7 5.29 -13.28 8.52
C ALA A 7 4.32 -13.29 9.72
N THR A 8 4.85 -13.40 10.92
CA THR A 8 4.11 -13.13 12.14
C THR A 8 3.66 -11.67 12.06
N CYS A 9 2.35 -11.48 11.95
CA CYS A 9 1.69 -10.19 12.10
C CYS A 9 1.96 -9.72 13.55
N ARG A 10 3.08 -9.09 13.77
CA ARG A 10 3.27 -8.24 14.96
C ARG A 10 2.42 -7.01 14.67
N ALA A 11 1.42 -6.77 15.53
CA ALA A 11 0.86 -5.43 15.67
C ALA A 11 2.07 -4.48 15.68
N ALA A 12 2.11 -3.55 14.74
CA ALA A 12 3.23 -2.62 14.65
C ALA A 12 3.28 -1.88 15.98
N THR A 13 4.15 -2.35 16.86
CA THR A 13 4.54 -1.59 18.02
C THR A 13 5.29 -0.42 17.42
N LEU A 14 4.63 0.74 17.39
CA LEU A 14 5.29 2.00 17.07
C LEU A 14 6.51 2.04 17.98
N ILE A 15 7.68 1.90 17.42
CA ILE A 15 8.92 2.19 18.16
C ILE A 15 8.76 3.65 18.52
N PRO A 16 8.70 4.02 19.82
CA PRO A 16 8.55 5.41 20.17
C PRO A 16 9.76 6.13 19.57
N MET A 17 9.49 7.12 18.71
CA MET A 17 10.54 7.98 18.19
C MET A 17 11.20 8.65 19.39
N THR A 18 12.49 8.42 19.54
CA THR A 18 13.28 8.97 20.65
C THR A 18 13.65 10.42 20.41
N ASP A 19 13.59 10.84 19.14
CA ASP A 19 14.00 12.18 18.73
C ASP A 19 12.83 13.18 18.74
N THR A 20 13.14 14.41 19.11
CA THR A 20 12.23 15.54 18.97
C THR A 20 12.07 15.92 17.49
N LEU A 21 11.00 16.65 17.15
CA LEU A 21 10.80 17.17 15.79
C LEU A 21 11.97 18.01 15.28
N GLU A 22 12.67 18.71 16.16
CA GLU A 22 13.85 19.52 15.83
C GLU A 22 15.05 18.64 15.48
N GLN A 23 15.31 17.57 16.25
CA GLN A 23 16.36 16.61 15.95
C GLN A 23 16.11 15.88 14.64
N ILE A 24 14.83 15.52 14.37
CA ILE A 24 14.42 14.90 13.12
C ILE A 24 14.65 15.83 11.93
N ARG A 25 14.24 17.10 12.05
CA ARG A 25 14.47 18.11 11.01
C ARG A 25 15.97 18.26 10.74
N HIS A 26 16.78 18.34 11.78
CA HIS A 26 18.24 18.43 11.65
C HIS A 26 18.84 17.20 10.92
N LYS A 27 18.34 15.98 11.21
CA LYS A 27 18.77 14.76 10.49
C LYS A 27 18.39 14.83 9.01
N VAL A 28 17.18 15.26 8.67
CA VAL A 28 16.71 15.40 7.28
C VAL A 28 17.52 16.47 6.54
N ASP A 29 17.67 17.65 7.14
CA ASP A 29 18.43 18.76 6.55
C ASP A 29 19.91 18.39 6.38
N GLY A 30 20.45 17.59 7.30
CA GLY A 30 21.82 17.09 7.24
C GLY A 30 22.02 15.90 6.28
N ALA A 31 20.95 15.31 5.74
CA ALA A 31 21.04 14.12 4.88
C ALA A 31 21.62 14.41 3.49
N VAL A 32 21.58 15.67 3.04
CA VAL A 32 22.09 16.10 1.72
C VAL A 32 22.97 17.33 1.91
N ASP A 33 24.16 17.26 1.33
CA ASP A 33 25.13 18.38 1.27
C ASP A 33 25.10 18.99 -0.14
N VAL A 34 24.56 20.18 -0.26
CA VAL A 34 24.41 20.92 -1.53
C VAL A 34 25.26 22.16 -1.50
N ASP A 35 26.27 22.21 -2.34
CA ASP A 35 27.17 23.36 -2.53
C ASP A 35 27.27 23.68 -4.04
N PRO A 36 26.34 24.47 -4.57
CA PRO A 36 26.30 24.78 -6.00
C PRO A 36 27.50 25.63 -6.46
N GLU A 37 28.08 26.43 -5.58
CA GLU A 37 29.22 27.28 -5.92
C GLU A 37 30.46 26.47 -6.26
N HIS A 38 30.62 25.30 -5.59
CA HIS A 38 31.73 24.38 -5.85
C HIS A 38 31.28 23.13 -6.64
N GLY A 39 30.08 23.14 -7.19
CA GLY A 39 29.54 22.02 -7.98
C GLY A 39 29.38 20.71 -7.18
N ARG A 40 29.19 20.84 -5.86
CA ARG A 40 29.12 19.67 -4.98
C ARG A 40 27.70 19.35 -4.60
N TYR A 41 27.29 18.10 -4.83
CA TYR A 41 26.02 17.53 -4.42
C TYR A 41 26.27 16.12 -3.85
N ARG A 42 26.03 15.92 -2.57
CA ARG A 42 26.33 14.66 -1.88
C ARG A 42 25.21 14.26 -0.95
N GLY A 43 24.68 13.05 -1.14
CA GLY A 43 23.85 12.39 -0.15
C GLY A 43 24.73 11.77 0.94
N ARG A 44 24.32 11.90 2.20
CA ARG A 44 24.97 11.20 3.31
C ARG A 44 24.41 9.78 3.42
N ARG A 45 25.26 8.83 3.81
CA ARG A 45 24.86 7.44 3.97
C ARG A 45 23.75 7.25 5.00
N GLU A 46 23.69 8.10 6.01
CA GLU A 46 22.68 8.11 7.05
C GLU A 46 21.26 8.23 6.48
N ALA A 47 21.08 8.91 5.36
CA ALA A 47 19.80 8.96 4.62
C ALA A 47 19.26 7.56 4.26
N PHE A 48 20.13 6.56 4.12
CA PHE A 48 19.78 5.20 3.76
C PHE A 48 19.87 4.21 4.93
N THR A 49 20.52 4.57 6.03
CA THR A 49 20.85 3.62 7.11
C THR A 49 20.30 4.02 8.48
N ASP A 50 19.83 5.26 8.65
CA ASP A 50 19.28 5.73 9.92
C ASP A 50 17.87 5.13 10.13
N PRO A 51 17.63 4.36 11.22
CA PRO A 51 16.34 3.73 11.45
C PRO A 51 15.22 4.74 11.80
N ASP A 52 15.55 5.87 12.41
CA ASP A 52 14.56 6.88 12.77
C ASP A 52 14.05 7.60 11.51
N LEU A 53 14.94 7.88 10.54
CA LEU A 53 14.53 8.38 9.24
C LEU A 53 13.62 7.39 8.51
N PHE A 54 13.93 6.11 8.56
CA PHE A 54 13.08 5.07 7.98
C PHE A 54 11.68 5.03 8.62
N GLU A 55 11.58 5.15 9.95
CA GLU A 55 10.27 5.22 10.63
C GLU A 55 9.45 6.45 10.23
N LEU A 56 10.11 7.59 9.97
CA LEU A 56 9.46 8.78 9.43
C LEU A 56 8.96 8.57 8.01
N GLU A 57 9.77 7.94 7.16
CA GLU A 57 9.37 7.58 5.80
C GLU A 57 8.15 6.66 5.80
N MET A 58 8.15 5.64 6.67
CA MET A 58 6.99 4.77 6.85
C MET A 58 5.75 5.57 7.25
N LYS A 59 5.87 6.45 8.23
CA LYS A 59 4.77 7.25 8.76
C LYS A 59 4.23 8.28 7.75
N TYR A 60 5.11 9.03 7.11
CA TYR A 60 4.70 10.20 6.31
C TYR A 60 4.66 9.95 4.81
N ILE A 61 5.45 9.01 4.29
CA ILE A 61 5.46 8.66 2.86
C ILE A 61 4.53 7.48 2.61
N PHE A 62 4.81 6.31 3.22
CA PHE A 62 4.12 5.07 2.88
C PHE A 62 2.76 4.90 3.54
N GLU A 63 2.57 5.38 4.77
CA GLU A 63 1.31 5.25 5.52
C GLU A 63 0.51 6.56 5.52
N GLY A 64 1.19 7.69 5.41
CA GLY A 64 0.61 9.04 5.50
C GLY A 64 0.21 9.67 4.18
N ASN A 65 0.56 9.08 3.05
CA ASN A 65 0.30 9.64 1.72
C ASN A 65 -0.48 8.68 0.83
N TRP A 66 -0.79 9.07 -0.41
CA TRP A 66 -1.44 8.22 -1.38
C TRP A 66 -0.48 7.15 -1.91
N ILE A 67 -0.90 5.90 -1.85
CA ILE A 67 -0.16 4.74 -2.36
C ILE A 67 -1.00 4.07 -3.44
N TYR A 68 -0.38 3.79 -4.59
CA TYR A 68 -1.00 2.96 -5.61
C TYR A 68 -1.17 1.53 -5.09
N LEU A 69 -2.36 0.98 -5.23
CA LEU A 69 -2.72 -0.32 -4.67
C LEU A 69 -2.98 -1.38 -5.72
N ALA A 70 -3.72 -1.01 -6.77
CA ALA A 70 -4.16 -1.90 -7.82
C ALA A 70 -4.78 -1.13 -8.99
N HIS A 71 -5.13 -1.83 -10.06
CA HIS A 71 -5.98 -1.32 -11.13
C HIS A 71 -7.35 -2.04 -11.12
N GLU A 72 -8.41 -1.33 -11.47
CA GLU A 72 -9.79 -1.87 -11.46
C GLU A 72 -9.96 -3.13 -12.31
N SER A 73 -9.23 -3.24 -13.42
CA SER A 73 -9.24 -4.42 -14.29
C SER A 73 -8.75 -5.70 -13.58
N GLN A 74 -8.10 -5.57 -12.43
CA GLN A 74 -7.68 -6.72 -11.64
C GLN A 74 -8.83 -7.32 -10.81
N LEU A 75 -9.95 -6.61 -10.70
CA LEU A 75 -11.16 -6.98 -9.96
C LEU A 75 -12.39 -6.90 -10.87
N PRO A 76 -12.41 -7.61 -12.04
CA PRO A 76 -13.46 -7.42 -13.05
C PRO A 76 -14.83 -7.94 -12.63
N ASN A 77 -14.88 -8.92 -11.74
CA ASN A 77 -16.14 -9.59 -11.39
C ASN A 77 -16.60 -9.23 -9.98
N THR A 78 -17.90 -9.31 -9.78
CA THR A 78 -18.53 -9.28 -8.45
C THR A 78 -17.86 -10.31 -7.53
N ASN A 79 -17.59 -9.88 -6.30
CA ASN A 79 -16.90 -10.63 -5.25
C ASN A 79 -15.41 -10.92 -5.49
N ASP A 80 -14.80 -10.39 -6.54
CA ASP A 80 -13.35 -10.42 -6.67
C ASP A 80 -12.70 -9.64 -5.52
N TYR A 81 -11.61 -10.16 -5.01
CA TYR A 81 -10.76 -9.44 -4.08
C TYR A 81 -9.28 -9.67 -4.40
N LEU A 82 -8.46 -8.73 -3.99
CA LEU A 82 -7.01 -8.85 -3.96
C LEU A 82 -6.45 -8.30 -2.64
N THR A 83 -5.27 -8.77 -2.26
CA THR A 83 -4.55 -8.30 -1.08
C THR A 83 -3.27 -7.58 -1.49
N THR A 84 -2.98 -6.48 -0.78
CA THR A 84 -1.80 -5.65 -0.95
C THR A 84 -1.41 -5.05 0.40
N TYR A 85 -0.55 -4.01 0.38
CA TYR A 85 -0.10 -3.32 1.58
C TYR A 85 -0.11 -1.80 1.37
N ILE A 86 -0.37 -1.07 2.46
CA ILE A 86 -0.03 0.35 2.60
C ILE A 86 1.00 0.41 3.72
N GLY A 87 2.25 0.71 3.37
CA GLY A 87 3.34 0.60 4.32
C GLY A 87 3.40 -0.80 4.94
N ARG A 88 3.22 -0.88 6.26
CA ARG A 88 3.20 -2.14 7.02
C ARG A 88 1.81 -2.75 7.20
N GLN A 89 0.76 -2.04 6.80
CA GLN A 89 -0.62 -2.50 6.99
C GLN A 89 -1.07 -3.40 5.84
N PRO A 90 -1.51 -4.63 6.13
CA PRO A 90 -2.11 -5.48 5.12
C PRO A 90 -3.50 -4.95 4.74
N ILE A 91 -3.76 -4.87 3.43
CA ILE A 91 -5.00 -4.34 2.87
C ILE A 91 -5.69 -5.42 2.05
N VAL A 92 -7.00 -5.46 2.09
CA VAL A 92 -7.84 -6.19 1.14
C VAL A 92 -8.70 -5.20 0.37
N ILE A 93 -8.67 -5.31 -0.96
CA ILE A 93 -9.52 -4.57 -1.87
C ILE A 93 -10.51 -5.57 -2.47
N SER A 94 -11.78 -5.21 -2.51
CA SER A 94 -12.84 -6.10 -3.01
C SER A 94 -13.88 -5.34 -3.82
N ARG A 95 -14.49 -6.03 -4.79
CA ARG A 95 -15.68 -5.56 -5.48
C ARG A 95 -16.91 -6.25 -4.90
N ASP A 96 -17.86 -5.49 -4.37
CA ASP A 96 -19.06 -6.07 -3.77
C ASP A 96 -20.10 -6.49 -4.84
N LYS A 97 -21.24 -6.99 -4.37
CA LYS A 97 -22.35 -7.42 -5.22
C LYS A 97 -22.98 -6.30 -6.06
N ASP A 98 -22.83 -5.06 -5.62
CA ASP A 98 -23.37 -3.86 -6.27
C ASP A 98 -22.32 -3.20 -7.20
N GLY A 99 -21.17 -3.86 -7.38
CA GLY A 99 -20.07 -3.40 -8.22
C GLY A 99 -19.17 -2.35 -7.57
N GLN A 100 -19.42 -1.98 -6.31
CA GLN A 100 -18.62 -0.99 -5.60
C GLN A 100 -17.31 -1.56 -5.11
N LEU A 101 -16.26 -0.77 -5.21
CA LEU A 101 -14.94 -1.12 -4.70
C LEU A 101 -14.77 -0.62 -3.26
N HIS A 102 -14.18 -1.48 -2.44
CA HIS A 102 -13.90 -1.22 -1.03
C HIS A 102 -12.46 -1.58 -0.73
N ALA A 103 -11.80 -0.79 0.12
CA ALA A 103 -10.48 -1.09 0.66
C ALA A 103 -10.53 -1.09 2.19
N MET A 104 -10.03 -2.15 2.80
CA MET A 104 -10.11 -2.37 4.26
C MET A 104 -8.78 -2.92 4.76
N ILE A 105 -8.49 -2.67 6.02
CA ILE A 105 -7.40 -3.36 6.72
C ILE A 105 -7.73 -4.87 6.74
N ASN A 106 -6.81 -5.68 6.24
CA ASN A 106 -6.97 -7.15 6.15
C ASN A 106 -6.72 -7.82 7.50
N ALA A 107 -7.44 -7.36 8.51
CA ALA A 107 -7.33 -7.84 9.89
C ALA A 107 -8.72 -7.92 10.52
N CYS A 108 -9.00 -9.03 11.19
CA CYS A 108 -10.26 -9.24 11.91
C CYS A 108 -10.39 -8.22 13.05
N SER A 109 -11.53 -7.50 13.11
CA SER A 109 -11.82 -6.50 14.13
C SER A 109 -11.89 -7.08 15.56
N HIS A 110 -11.97 -8.41 15.69
CA HIS A 110 -11.94 -9.05 17.00
C HIS A 110 -10.56 -9.00 17.67
N LYS A 111 -9.52 -9.57 17.02
CA LYS A 111 -8.14 -9.69 17.55
C LYS A 111 -7.07 -9.61 16.48
N GLY A 112 -7.32 -8.94 15.36
CA GLY A 112 -6.31 -8.64 14.36
C GLY A 112 -5.83 -9.80 13.47
N ALA A 113 -6.44 -10.99 13.55
CA ALA A 113 -6.03 -12.10 12.69
C ALA A 113 -6.28 -11.78 11.21
N MET A 114 -5.30 -12.08 10.35
CA MET A 114 -5.40 -11.87 8.90
C MET A 114 -6.54 -12.71 8.31
N LEU A 115 -7.44 -12.05 7.58
CA LEU A 115 -8.64 -12.68 7.00
C LEU A 115 -8.36 -13.32 5.64
N CYS A 116 -7.81 -12.54 4.71
CA CYS A 116 -7.55 -12.95 3.34
C CYS A 116 -6.05 -13.24 3.17
N ARG A 117 -5.68 -14.53 3.03
CA ARG A 117 -4.29 -14.98 2.90
C ARG A 117 -3.85 -15.17 1.44
N ARG A 118 -4.81 -15.28 0.51
CA ARG A 118 -4.52 -15.40 -0.92
C ARG A 118 -4.34 -14.01 -1.53
N LYS A 119 -3.42 -13.90 -2.45
CA LYS A 119 -3.16 -12.65 -3.16
C LYS A 119 -4.38 -12.19 -3.97
N LYS A 120 -5.17 -13.12 -4.54
CA LYS A 120 -6.41 -12.87 -5.29
C LYS A 120 -7.33 -14.08 -5.18
N ASP A 121 -8.64 -13.83 -5.06
CA ASP A 121 -9.68 -14.86 -5.08
C ASP A 121 -11.05 -14.18 -5.33
N ASN A 122 -12.14 -14.97 -5.42
CA ASN A 122 -13.52 -14.47 -5.54
C ASN A 122 -14.36 -14.96 -4.37
N ARG A 123 -14.77 -14.05 -3.48
CA ARG A 123 -15.56 -14.38 -2.28
C ARG A 123 -16.43 -13.21 -1.84
N GLY A 124 -17.72 -13.46 -1.62
CA GLY A 124 -18.66 -12.48 -1.07
C GLY A 124 -18.53 -12.26 0.44
N THR A 125 -17.79 -13.13 1.14
CA THR A 125 -17.58 -13.04 2.60
C THR A 125 -16.18 -13.49 3.00
N PHE A 126 -15.67 -12.91 4.09
CA PHE A 126 -14.40 -13.24 4.72
C PHE A 126 -14.64 -13.80 6.10
N THR A 127 -14.32 -15.08 6.31
CA THR A 127 -14.46 -15.73 7.62
C THR A 127 -13.09 -15.80 8.30
N CYS A 128 -13.01 -15.26 9.51
CA CYS A 128 -11.81 -15.30 10.30
C CYS A 128 -11.44 -16.73 10.68
N PRO A 129 -10.24 -17.22 10.37
CA PRO A 129 -9.84 -18.59 10.65
C PRO A 129 -9.66 -18.87 12.15
N PHE A 130 -9.62 -17.80 12.98
CA PHE A 130 -9.34 -17.93 14.40
C PHE A 130 -10.62 -18.20 15.22
N HIS A 131 -11.62 -17.28 15.13
CA HIS A 131 -12.86 -17.42 15.93
C HIS A 131 -14.13 -17.41 15.07
N GLY A 132 -14.02 -17.56 13.74
CA GLY A 132 -15.17 -17.70 12.85
C GLY A 132 -16.03 -16.45 12.66
N TRP A 133 -15.57 -15.26 13.11
CA TRP A 133 -16.25 -14.02 12.73
C TRP A 133 -16.25 -13.87 11.22
N THR A 134 -17.41 -13.55 10.67
CA THR A 134 -17.58 -13.47 9.22
C THR A 134 -18.03 -12.09 8.83
N PHE A 135 -17.33 -11.52 7.86
CA PHE A 135 -17.58 -10.19 7.31
C PHE A 135 -18.06 -10.30 5.87
N ARG A 136 -18.93 -9.41 5.45
CA ARG A 136 -19.18 -9.20 4.01
C ARG A 136 -17.93 -8.63 3.36
N ASN A 137 -17.81 -8.76 2.05
CA ASN A 137 -16.67 -8.22 1.33
C ASN A 137 -16.64 -6.69 1.25
N ASN A 138 -17.69 -5.99 1.69
CA ASN A 138 -17.70 -4.54 1.90
C ASN A 138 -17.27 -4.13 3.34
N GLY A 139 -16.81 -5.09 4.13
CA GLY A 139 -16.30 -4.88 5.48
C GLY A 139 -17.33 -5.02 6.61
N LYS A 140 -18.64 -5.05 6.33
CA LYS A 140 -19.66 -5.16 7.37
C LYS A 140 -19.61 -6.51 8.06
N LEU A 141 -19.64 -6.51 9.40
CA LEU A 141 -19.76 -7.74 10.18
C LEU A 141 -21.10 -8.41 9.86
N LEU A 142 -21.05 -9.64 9.37
CA LEU A 142 -22.24 -10.43 9.02
C LEU A 142 -22.71 -11.30 10.18
N LYS A 143 -21.76 -11.97 10.84
CA LYS A 143 -22.06 -12.85 11.97
C LYS A 143 -20.83 -13.10 12.84
N VAL A 144 -21.09 -13.34 14.10
CA VAL A 144 -20.12 -13.91 15.06
C VAL A 144 -20.41 -15.40 15.25
N LYS A 145 -19.43 -16.15 15.74
CA LYS A 145 -19.63 -17.55 16.09
C LYS A 145 -20.47 -17.65 17.37
N ASP A 146 -21.42 -18.55 17.38
CA ASP A 146 -22.25 -18.89 18.55
C ASP A 146 -22.85 -17.66 19.25
N PRO A 147 -23.65 -16.84 18.55
CA PRO A 147 -24.16 -15.60 19.10
C PRO A 147 -25.08 -15.78 20.32
N ARG A 148 -25.72 -16.94 20.47
CA ARG A 148 -26.59 -17.26 21.60
C ARG A 148 -25.81 -17.80 22.80
N GLY A 149 -24.88 -18.70 22.56
CA GLY A 149 -24.05 -19.29 23.64
C GLY A 149 -23.01 -18.35 24.21
N ALA A 150 -22.60 -17.35 23.43
CA ALA A 150 -21.64 -16.34 23.85
C ALA A 150 -22.28 -15.08 24.48
N ASP A 151 -23.61 -15.07 24.57
CA ASP A 151 -24.41 -14.01 25.24
C ASP A 151 -24.09 -12.58 24.75
N TYR A 152 -23.95 -12.40 23.42
CA TYR A 152 -23.74 -11.10 22.82
C TYR A 152 -24.97 -10.21 23.06
N PRO A 153 -24.80 -8.96 23.50
CA PRO A 153 -25.92 -8.05 23.73
C PRO A 153 -26.65 -7.70 22.41
N GLU A 154 -27.95 -7.40 22.48
CA GLU A 154 -28.76 -7.06 21.29
C GLU A 154 -28.18 -5.90 20.47
N GLN A 155 -27.59 -4.90 21.15
CA GLN A 155 -26.97 -3.75 20.52
C GLN A 155 -25.56 -4.03 19.96
N PHE A 156 -25.06 -5.26 20.04
CA PHE A 156 -23.75 -5.61 19.50
C PHE A 156 -23.67 -5.31 18.00
N ASN A 157 -22.75 -4.43 17.65
CA ASN A 157 -22.48 -3.99 16.27
C ASN A 157 -23.63 -3.27 15.55
N THR A 158 -24.64 -2.74 16.23
CA THR A 158 -25.73 -1.99 15.58
C THR A 158 -25.22 -0.74 14.85
N GLU A 159 -24.16 -0.10 15.36
CA GLU A 159 -23.50 1.06 14.77
C GLU A 159 -22.27 0.71 13.88
N GLY A 160 -22.01 -0.59 13.66
CA GLY A 160 -20.86 -1.03 12.87
C GLY A 160 -19.52 -0.94 13.60
N SER A 161 -19.51 -0.85 14.92
CA SER A 161 -18.31 -0.73 15.75
C SER A 161 -17.33 -1.90 15.61
N HIS A 162 -17.81 -3.03 15.12
CA HIS A 162 -17.02 -4.25 14.89
C HIS A 162 -16.90 -4.60 13.40
N ASP A 163 -17.29 -3.69 12.51
CA ASP A 163 -17.01 -3.82 11.07
C ASP A 163 -15.48 -3.76 10.83
N LEU A 164 -15.03 -4.21 9.67
CA LEU A 164 -13.62 -4.07 9.30
C LEU A 164 -13.26 -2.59 9.17
N THR A 165 -12.09 -2.23 9.68
CA THR A 165 -11.55 -0.88 9.52
C THR A 165 -11.33 -0.59 8.03
N LYS A 166 -11.97 0.45 7.52
CA LYS A 166 -11.76 0.91 6.16
C LYS A 166 -10.43 1.65 6.04
N VAL A 167 -9.82 1.58 4.86
CA VAL A 167 -8.74 2.50 4.50
C VAL A 167 -9.30 3.92 4.57
N ALA A 168 -8.59 4.83 5.24
CA ALA A 168 -9.11 6.17 5.56
C ALA A 168 -9.50 6.98 4.32
N ARG A 169 -8.69 6.88 3.27
CA ARG A 169 -8.98 7.44 1.95
C ARG A 169 -8.73 6.38 0.89
N PHE A 170 -9.70 6.18 -0.01
CA PHE A 170 -9.61 5.23 -1.11
C PHE A 170 -10.31 5.83 -2.33
N GLU A 171 -9.56 6.05 -3.39
CA GLU A 171 -10.04 6.72 -4.59
C GLU A 171 -9.51 6.03 -5.85
N SER A 172 -10.25 6.16 -6.95
CA SER A 172 -9.85 5.72 -8.28
C SER A 172 -9.54 6.91 -9.17
N TYR A 173 -8.43 6.88 -9.88
CA TYR A 173 -8.12 7.80 -10.96
C TYR A 173 -7.88 7.01 -12.25
N ARG A 174 -8.78 7.14 -13.20
CA ARG A 174 -8.68 6.46 -14.52
C ARG A 174 -8.49 4.93 -14.41
N GLY A 175 -9.09 4.30 -13.39
CA GLY A 175 -8.94 2.88 -13.11
C GLY A 175 -7.76 2.52 -12.18
N PHE A 176 -6.86 3.45 -11.91
CA PHE A 176 -5.80 3.26 -10.93
C PHE A 176 -6.34 3.52 -9.53
N LEU A 177 -6.24 2.53 -8.66
CA LEU A 177 -6.75 2.56 -7.28
C LEU A 177 -5.66 3.00 -6.33
N PHE A 178 -5.95 4.04 -5.55
CA PHE A 178 -5.05 4.59 -4.55
C PHE A 178 -5.68 4.55 -3.17
N GLY A 179 -4.86 4.40 -2.15
CA GLY A 179 -5.30 4.46 -0.76
C GLY A 179 -4.30 5.19 0.14
N SER A 180 -4.82 5.76 1.22
CA SER A 180 -4.03 6.37 2.29
C SER A 180 -4.60 5.99 3.65
N LEU A 181 -3.74 5.78 4.65
CA LEU A 181 -4.15 5.60 6.04
C LEU A 181 -4.38 6.94 6.76
N ASN A 182 -3.97 8.04 6.13
CA ASN A 182 -4.17 9.40 6.64
C ASN A 182 -5.53 9.95 6.14
N PRO A 183 -6.50 10.23 7.03
CA PRO A 183 -7.78 10.81 6.61
C PRO A 183 -7.64 12.24 6.07
N ASP A 184 -6.59 12.95 6.48
CA ASP A 184 -6.35 14.37 6.16
C ASP A 184 -5.39 14.55 4.98
N VAL A 185 -5.09 13.48 4.23
CA VAL A 185 -4.28 13.58 3.02
C VAL A 185 -4.97 14.48 1.99
N VAL A 186 -4.20 15.29 1.27
CA VAL A 186 -4.71 16.14 0.19
C VAL A 186 -5.50 15.32 -0.85
N PRO A 187 -6.47 15.89 -1.58
CA PRO A 187 -7.22 15.18 -2.61
C PRO A 187 -6.29 14.48 -3.62
N LEU A 188 -6.67 13.29 -4.08
CA LEU A 188 -5.83 12.46 -4.95
C LEU A 188 -5.34 13.21 -6.21
N VAL A 189 -6.22 13.96 -6.87
CA VAL A 189 -5.88 14.69 -8.10
C VAL A 189 -4.85 15.80 -7.82
N GLU A 190 -4.96 16.46 -6.67
CA GLU A 190 -3.99 17.45 -6.21
C GLU A 190 -2.63 16.80 -5.92
N PHE A 191 -2.63 15.68 -5.24
CA PHE A 191 -1.41 14.90 -4.97
C PHE A 191 -0.73 14.44 -6.26
N LEU A 192 -1.49 13.93 -7.23
CA LEU A 192 -0.95 13.49 -8.51
C LEU A 192 -0.35 14.65 -9.31
N GLY A 193 -0.92 15.86 -9.22
CA GLY A 193 -0.40 17.02 -9.91
C GLY A 193 -0.11 16.75 -11.39
N GLY A 194 1.11 16.97 -11.82
CA GLY A 194 1.55 16.69 -13.20
C GLY A 194 1.53 15.21 -13.59
N ALA A 195 1.61 14.31 -12.65
CA ALA A 195 1.55 12.86 -12.92
C ALA A 195 0.16 12.44 -13.44
N ALA A 196 -0.90 13.16 -13.09
CA ALA A 196 -2.25 12.91 -13.63
C ALA A 196 -2.26 12.96 -15.15
N LYS A 197 -1.58 13.95 -15.77
CA LYS A 197 -1.46 14.07 -17.22
C LYS A 197 -0.73 12.89 -17.87
N VAL A 198 0.28 12.36 -17.19
CA VAL A 198 1.00 11.17 -17.66
C VAL A 198 0.10 9.95 -17.64
N ILE A 199 -0.68 9.77 -16.57
CA ILE A 199 -1.67 8.70 -16.46
C ILE A 199 -2.71 8.85 -17.59
N ASP A 200 -3.24 10.06 -17.82
CA ASP A 200 -4.19 10.32 -18.90
C ASP A 200 -3.62 9.94 -20.28
N MET A 201 -2.38 10.36 -20.57
CA MET A 201 -1.72 10.02 -21.83
C MET A 201 -1.55 8.50 -22.03
N ILE A 202 -1.34 7.75 -20.95
CA ILE A 202 -1.23 6.29 -21.01
C ILE A 202 -2.61 5.66 -21.26
N VAL A 203 -3.63 6.10 -20.52
CA VAL A 203 -4.99 5.56 -20.63
C VAL A 203 -5.63 5.92 -21.98
N ASP A 204 -5.41 7.12 -22.48
CA ASP A 204 -5.99 7.61 -23.72
C ASP A 204 -5.44 6.92 -24.97
N GLN A 205 -4.40 6.07 -24.85
CA GLN A 205 -3.92 5.24 -25.96
C GLN A 205 -4.94 4.15 -26.37
N SER A 206 -5.87 3.81 -25.49
CA SER A 206 -6.93 2.84 -25.79
C SER A 206 -8.31 3.39 -25.41
N PRO A 207 -9.28 3.43 -26.35
CA PRO A 207 -10.66 3.83 -26.03
C PRO A 207 -11.34 2.95 -25.00
N GLU A 208 -10.90 1.70 -24.88
CA GLU A 208 -11.44 0.70 -23.93
C GLU A 208 -10.74 0.72 -22.58
N GLY A 209 -9.75 1.61 -22.39
CA GLY A 209 -8.94 1.72 -21.17
C GLY A 209 -7.81 0.70 -21.13
N LEU A 210 -7.36 0.37 -19.92
CA LEU A 210 -6.21 -0.48 -19.66
C LEU A 210 -6.62 -1.79 -18.99
N GLU A 211 -5.91 -2.86 -19.30
CA GLU A 211 -5.99 -4.13 -18.61
C GLU A 211 -4.62 -4.54 -18.05
N VAL A 212 -4.59 -4.89 -16.76
CA VAL A 212 -3.38 -5.45 -16.15
C VAL A 212 -3.24 -6.92 -16.54
N LEU A 213 -2.20 -7.23 -17.30
CA LEU A 213 -1.90 -8.59 -17.74
C LEU A 213 -1.52 -9.48 -16.54
N LYS A 214 -1.78 -10.79 -16.70
CA LYS A 214 -1.40 -11.80 -15.70
C LYS A 214 0.12 -11.95 -15.67
N GLY A 215 0.64 -12.09 -14.45
CA GLY A 215 2.07 -12.26 -14.20
C GLY A 215 2.62 -11.11 -13.37
N SER A 216 3.52 -11.44 -12.48
CA SER A 216 4.28 -10.46 -11.70
C SER A 216 5.58 -11.10 -11.23
N SER A 217 6.66 -10.33 -11.27
CA SER A 217 7.90 -10.70 -10.62
C SER A 217 8.06 -9.88 -9.35
N THR A 218 8.40 -10.55 -8.27
CA THR A 218 8.66 -9.89 -6.98
C THR A 218 10.06 -10.21 -6.55
N TYR A 219 10.84 -9.19 -6.27
CA TYR A 219 12.21 -9.28 -5.80
C TYR A 219 12.31 -8.68 -4.41
N THR A 220 13.18 -9.24 -3.58
CA THR A 220 13.57 -8.67 -2.29
C THR A 220 15.08 -8.48 -2.29
N TYR A 221 15.53 -7.39 -1.71
CA TYR A 221 16.95 -7.11 -1.49
C TYR A 221 17.14 -6.48 -0.12
N ASP A 222 18.30 -6.69 0.48
CA ASP A 222 18.64 -6.12 1.77
C ASP A 222 19.17 -4.68 1.57
N GLY A 223 18.26 -3.73 1.46
CA GLY A 223 18.60 -2.34 1.18
C GLY A 223 17.43 -1.39 1.42
N ASN A 224 17.75 -0.10 1.49
CA ASN A 224 16.75 0.95 1.62
C ASN A 224 16.00 1.16 0.29
N TRP A 225 14.70 1.43 0.36
CA TRP A 225 13.83 1.63 -0.81
C TRP A 225 14.28 2.77 -1.72
N LYS A 226 14.94 3.80 -1.16
CA LYS A 226 15.44 4.95 -1.93
C LYS A 226 16.49 4.57 -2.96
N VAL A 227 17.27 3.52 -2.71
CA VAL A 227 18.24 3.01 -3.70
C VAL A 227 17.53 2.56 -4.97
N GLN A 228 16.39 1.87 -4.84
CA GLN A 228 15.60 1.45 -6.00
C GLN A 228 14.89 2.65 -6.66
N ALA A 229 14.40 3.61 -5.87
CA ALA A 229 13.78 4.82 -6.39
C ALA A 229 14.78 5.67 -7.19
N GLU A 230 15.99 5.85 -6.67
CA GLU A 230 17.07 6.55 -7.36
C GLU A 230 17.47 5.83 -8.65
N ASN A 231 17.63 4.51 -8.60
CA ASN A 231 17.93 3.73 -9.81
C ASN A 231 16.86 3.88 -10.90
N GLY A 232 15.58 3.96 -10.51
CA GLY A 232 14.48 4.17 -11.46
C GLY A 232 14.42 5.58 -12.05
N ALA A 233 14.93 6.58 -11.34
CA ALA A 233 15.00 7.98 -11.78
C ALA A 233 16.28 8.35 -12.54
N ASP A 234 17.34 7.54 -12.40
CA ASP A 234 18.62 7.78 -13.01
C ASP A 234 18.69 7.16 -14.41
N GLY A 235 18.70 7.99 -15.44
CA GLY A 235 18.96 7.56 -16.83
C GLY A 235 20.45 7.47 -17.16
N TYR A 236 21.35 8.02 -16.34
CA TYR A 236 22.78 8.11 -16.64
C TYR A 236 23.48 6.75 -16.66
N HIS A 237 23.06 5.82 -15.79
CA HIS A 237 23.65 4.49 -15.71
C HIS A 237 23.27 3.59 -16.92
N VAL A 238 22.22 3.92 -17.67
CA VAL A 238 21.71 3.08 -18.78
C VAL A 238 22.79 2.79 -19.82
N SER A 239 23.59 3.79 -20.17
CA SER A 239 24.67 3.61 -21.17
C SER A 239 25.82 2.71 -20.69
N ALA A 240 26.01 2.58 -19.38
CA ALA A 240 27.07 1.75 -18.80
C ALA A 240 26.56 0.36 -18.37
N VAL A 241 25.51 0.32 -17.56
CA VAL A 241 24.95 -0.92 -16.99
C VAL A 241 24.07 -1.66 -17.99
N HIS A 242 23.30 -0.92 -18.80
CA HIS A 242 22.35 -1.45 -19.77
C HIS A 242 22.74 -1.12 -21.23
N TRP A 243 24.03 -1.11 -21.52
CA TRP A 243 24.55 -0.74 -22.84
C TRP A 243 23.97 -1.60 -23.99
N ASN A 244 23.68 -2.89 -23.72
CA ASN A 244 23.04 -3.78 -24.70
C ASN A 244 21.66 -3.27 -25.11
N TYR A 245 20.85 -2.78 -24.15
CA TYR A 245 19.55 -2.18 -24.41
C TYR A 245 19.72 -0.90 -25.24
N ALA A 246 20.61 -0.02 -24.84
CA ALA A 246 20.89 1.23 -25.58
C ALA A 246 21.35 0.95 -27.02
N ALA A 247 22.22 -0.03 -27.22
CA ALA A 247 22.68 -0.43 -28.56
C ALA A 247 21.59 -1.06 -29.43
N THR A 248 20.60 -1.72 -28.80
CA THR A 248 19.48 -2.35 -29.52
C THR A 248 18.44 -1.32 -29.96
N THR A 249 18.19 -0.31 -29.12
CA THR A 249 17.20 0.74 -29.39
C THR A 249 17.72 1.83 -30.34
N ALA A 250 19.03 1.93 -30.51
CA ALA A 250 19.67 2.89 -31.43
C ALA A 250 19.71 2.41 -32.90
N ARG A 251 19.18 1.23 -33.19
CA ARG A 251 19.06 0.66 -34.56
C ARG A 251 17.66 0.91 -35.13
#